data_6de9883523096aba793a2f5fa16b772f
#
_entry.id   6de9883523096aba793a2f5fa16b772f
#
_cell.length_a   1.000
_cell.length_b   1.000
_cell.length_c   1.000
_cell.angle_alpha   90.00
_cell.angle_beta   90.00
_cell.angle_gamma   90.00
#
_symmetry.space_group_name_H-M   'P 1'
#
loop_
_entity.id
_entity.type
_entity.pdbx_description
1 polymer ?
#
loop_
_entity_poly.entity_id
_entity_poly.type
_entity_poly.pdbx_seq_one_letter_code
_entity_poly.pdbx_strand_id
1 'polypeptide(L)'
;HLPLQVRRVPEVLLTCTDKISRDNMLYTEPLPEIEWTLLDGTREFIGYGCRRATCRFRGRDYEAWYTEELPLATGPWKFHGLPGLILSVNDTGDDGGIIRFEATGIRRAEVPVTMADLNYLKTSRKKFLATERKFMTDPIGYMQANSNIRITVRNEDGTPREGADLLREYNPLETE
;
A
#
# COMPACT_ATOMS: atom_id res chain seq x y z
N HIS A 1 -26.45 23.63 -33.69
CA HIS A 1 -25.83 23.31 -32.40
C HIS A 1 -25.99 21.82 -32.14
N LEU A 2 -24.95 21.01 -32.40
CA LEU A 2 -24.86 19.62 -31.96
C LEU A 2 -24.46 19.62 -30.47
N PRO A 3 -25.16 18.90 -29.60
CA PRO A 3 -24.74 18.81 -28.20
C PRO A 3 -23.39 18.11 -28.09
N LEU A 4 -22.47 18.71 -27.35
CA LEU A 4 -21.22 18.09 -26.96
C LEU A 4 -21.51 16.74 -26.31
N GLN A 5 -21.22 15.65 -27.01
CA GLN A 5 -21.23 14.32 -26.39
C GLN A 5 -19.97 14.22 -25.53
N VAL A 6 -20.12 14.42 -24.23
CA VAL A 6 -19.07 14.12 -23.24
C VAL A 6 -18.93 12.60 -23.20
N ARG A 7 -17.91 12.09 -23.87
CA ARG A 7 -17.53 10.69 -23.77
C ARG A 7 -16.96 10.47 -22.38
N ARG A 8 -17.74 9.88 -21.48
CA ARG A 8 -17.21 9.43 -20.19
C ARG A 8 -16.18 8.33 -20.46
N VAL A 9 -14.93 8.62 -20.15
CA VAL A 9 -13.89 7.58 -20.08
C VAL A 9 -14.30 6.66 -18.95
N PRO A 10 -14.30 5.31 -19.15
CA PRO A 10 -14.62 4.40 -18.05
C PRO A 10 -13.65 4.64 -16.89
N GLU A 11 -14.20 4.78 -15.69
CA GLU A 11 -13.42 4.96 -14.47
C GLU A 11 -12.59 3.70 -14.24
N VAL A 12 -11.27 3.87 -14.11
CA VAL A 12 -10.38 2.77 -13.79
C VAL A 12 -10.50 2.49 -12.29
N LEU A 13 -10.91 1.29 -11.94
CA LEU A 13 -11.04 0.84 -10.56
C LEU A 13 -9.82 0.04 -10.13
N LEU A 14 -9.29 0.38 -8.97
CA LEU A 14 -8.27 -0.37 -8.28
C LEU A 14 -8.94 -1.35 -7.30
N THR A 15 -8.62 -2.63 -7.41
CA THR A 15 -9.06 -3.66 -6.46
C THR A 15 -7.91 -3.95 -5.50
N CYS A 16 -8.15 -3.75 -4.22
CA CYS A 16 -7.18 -3.97 -3.15
C CYS A 16 -7.61 -5.17 -2.31
N THR A 17 -6.65 -6.06 -2.06
CA THR A 17 -6.87 -7.25 -1.21
C THR A 17 -5.76 -7.35 -0.18
N ASP A 18 -6.12 -7.73 1.04
CA ASP A 18 -5.17 -8.08 2.07
C ASP A 18 -5.79 -9.06 3.06
N LYS A 19 -4.94 -9.67 3.87
CA LYS A 19 -5.34 -10.60 4.92
C LYS A 19 -5.19 -9.95 6.30
N ILE A 20 -6.34 -9.71 6.95
CA ILE A 20 -6.38 -9.21 8.32
C ILE A 20 -6.82 -10.34 9.23
N SER A 21 -5.92 -10.80 10.11
CA SER A 21 -6.15 -11.98 10.95
C SER A 21 -6.46 -13.23 10.10
N ARG A 22 -7.71 -13.71 10.12
CA ARG A 22 -8.18 -14.88 9.38
C ARG A 22 -8.91 -14.54 8.08
N ASP A 23 -9.28 -13.28 7.93
CA ASP A 23 -10.16 -12.84 6.86
C ASP A 23 -9.35 -12.28 5.68
N ASN A 24 -9.61 -12.79 4.49
CA ASN A 24 -9.16 -12.16 3.26
C ASN A 24 -10.14 -11.03 2.93
N MET A 25 -9.70 -9.80 3.01
CA MET A 25 -10.56 -8.64 2.75
C MET A 25 -10.31 -8.08 1.36
N LEU A 26 -11.36 -7.50 0.77
CA LEU A 26 -11.31 -6.87 -0.54
C LEU A 26 -12.10 -5.58 -0.53
N TYR A 27 -11.52 -4.51 -1.08
CA TYR A 27 -12.26 -3.29 -1.43
C TYR A 27 -11.86 -2.79 -2.82
N THR A 28 -12.71 -1.98 -3.41
CA THR A 28 -12.43 -1.28 -4.66
C THR A 28 -12.49 0.22 -4.43
N GLU A 29 -11.63 0.94 -5.11
CA GLU A 29 -11.63 2.39 -5.16
C GLU A 29 -11.31 2.89 -6.56
N PRO A 30 -11.69 4.11 -6.94
CA PRO A 30 -11.17 4.77 -8.15
C PRO A 30 -9.66 4.78 -8.11
N LEU A 31 -9.00 4.58 -9.26
CA LEU A 31 -7.55 4.73 -9.34
C LEU A 31 -7.20 6.16 -8.89
N PRO A 32 -6.47 6.34 -7.78
CA PRO A 32 -6.20 7.68 -7.26
C PRO A 32 -5.27 8.44 -8.21
N GLU A 33 -5.50 9.73 -8.38
CA GLU A 33 -4.54 10.59 -9.06
C GLU A 33 -3.37 10.91 -8.13
N ILE A 34 -2.15 10.92 -8.69
CA ILE A 34 -0.92 11.27 -7.98
C ILE A 34 -0.28 12.44 -8.70
N GLU A 35 -0.17 13.57 -8.02
CA GLU A 35 0.51 14.75 -8.53
C GLU A 35 2.01 14.63 -8.27
N TRP A 36 2.77 14.34 -9.33
CA TRP A 36 4.22 14.22 -9.26
C TRP A 36 4.93 15.52 -9.57
N THR A 37 5.90 15.88 -8.74
CA THR A 37 6.88 16.93 -9.02
C THR A 37 8.18 16.28 -9.47
N LEU A 38 8.54 16.50 -10.73
CA LEU A 38 9.81 16.02 -11.30
C LEU A 38 10.96 16.88 -10.78
N LEU A 39 12.03 16.25 -10.34
CA LEU A 39 13.21 16.92 -9.81
C LEU A 39 14.46 16.55 -10.58
N ASP A 40 15.45 17.41 -10.52
CA ASP A 40 16.78 17.11 -11.05
C ASP A 40 17.44 15.99 -10.23
N GLY A 41 18.28 15.25 -10.90
CA GLY A 41 19.01 14.14 -10.31
C GLY A 41 18.85 12.85 -11.09
N THR A 42 19.92 12.10 -11.17
CA THR A 42 19.98 10.78 -11.79
C THR A 42 20.60 9.78 -10.83
N ARG A 43 20.10 8.55 -10.84
CA ARG A 43 20.64 7.45 -10.05
C ARG A 43 20.41 6.15 -10.80
N GLU A 44 21.31 5.19 -10.62
CA GLU A 44 21.14 3.86 -11.19
C GLU A 44 20.48 2.91 -10.18
N PHE A 45 19.50 2.14 -10.65
CA PHE A 45 18.86 1.03 -9.92
C PHE A 45 18.82 -0.19 -10.82
N ILE A 46 19.40 -1.28 -10.37
CA ILE A 46 19.41 -2.58 -11.07
C ILE A 46 19.79 -2.49 -12.56
N GLY A 47 20.74 -1.59 -12.89
CA GLY A 47 21.25 -1.39 -14.25
C GLY A 47 20.45 -0.41 -15.11
N TYR A 48 19.42 0.26 -14.56
CA TYR A 48 18.62 1.28 -15.26
C TYR A 48 18.93 2.68 -14.76
N GLY A 49 19.10 3.62 -15.68
CA GLY A 49 19.20 5.03 -15.36
C GLY A 49 17.84 5.58 -14.93
N CYS A 50 17.76 6.12 -13.71
CA CYS A 50 16.50 6.61 -13.13
C CYS A 50 16.55 8.11 -12.90
N ARG A 51 15.38 8.75 -13.03
CA ARG A 51 15.09 10.13 -12.70
C ARG A 51 14.33 10.23 -11.39
N ARG A 52 14.42 11.37 -10.74
CA ARG A 52 13.83 11.65 -9.44
C ARG A 52 12.48 12.36 -9.56
N ALA A 53 11.52 11.95 -8.74
CA ALA A 53 10.25 12.65 -8.57
C ALA A 53 9.80 12.61 -7.11
N THR A 54 8.95 13.56 -6.69
CA THR A 54 8.34 13.56 -5.37
C THR A 54 6.84 13.76 -5.48
N CYS A 55 6.11 13.28 -4.49
CA CYS A 55 4.68 13.51 -4.35
C CYS A 55 4.27 13.49 -2.88
N ARG A 56 3.11 14.12 -2.60
CA ARG A 56 2.34 13.84 -1.38
C ARG A 56 1.19 12.91 -1.74
N PHE A 57 1.13 11.77 -1.08
CA PHE A 57 0.12 10.76 -1.38
C PHE A 57 -0.32 10.03 -0.12
N ARG A 58 -1.64 9.93 0.11
CA ARG A 58 -2.23 9.23 1.26
C ARG A 58 -1.65 9.67 2.62
N GLY A 59 -1.46 10.98 2.77
CA GLY A 59 -1.00 11.60 4.01
C GLY A 59 0.51 11.55 4.25
N ARG A 60 1.30 11.06 3.29
CA ARG A 60 2.75 10.95 3.39
C ARG A 60 3.46 11.63 2.22
N ASP A 61 4.69 12.03 2.45
CA ASP A 61 5.58 12.60 1.43
C ASP A 61 6.54 11.52 0.94
N TYR A 62 6.61 11.35 -0.38
CA TYR A 62 7.39 10.29 -1.00
C TYR A 62 8.39 10.86 -2.01
N GLU A 63 9.55 10.22 -2.07
CA GLU A 63 10.51 10.33 -3.15
C GLU A 63 10.49 9.04 -3.98
N ALA A 64 10.39 9.19 -5.30
CA ALA A 64 10.41 8.07 -6.23
C ALA A 64 11.53 8.22 -7.25
N TRP A 65 12.05 7.06 -7.69
CA TRP A 65 13.01 6.93 -8.78
C TRP A 65 12.41 6.04 -9.86
N TYR A 66 12.32 6.57 -11.08
CA TYR A 66 11.68 5.89 -12.21
C TYR A 66 12.57 5.92 -13.45
N THR A 67 12.43 4.91 -14.31
CA THR A 67 13.18 4.82 -15.56
C THR A 67 12.28 4.90 -16.78
N GLU A 68 12.63 5.78 -17.72
CA GLU A 68 11.95 5.89 -19.02
C GLU A 68 12.38 4.80 -20.02
N GLU A 69 13.45 4.06 -19.73
CA GLU A 69 13.88 2.90 -20.53
C GLU A 69 12.83 1.78 -20.54
N LEU A 70 11.99 1.75 -19.51
CA LEU A 70 10.82 0.88 -19.41
C LEU A 70 9.54 1.74 -19.37
N PRO A 71 8.89 1.99 -20.52
CA PRO A 71 7.78 2.94 -20.62
C PRO A 71 6.47 2.36 -20.08
N LEU A 72 6.48 1.97 -18.82
CA LEU A 72 5.35 1.43 -18.07
C LEU A 72 5.02 2.40 -16.94
N ALA A 73 3.92 3.15 -17.08
CA ALA A 73 3.50 4.15 -16.09
C ALA A 73 2.95 3.51 -14.80
N THR A 74 3.70 2.59 -14.19
CA THR A 74 3.33 1.82 -13.00
C THR A 74 4.49 1.71 -12.02
N GLY A 75 4.20 1.22 -10.82
CA GLY A 75 5.18 1.04 -9.74
C GLY A 75 4.65 0.12 -8.65
N PRO A 76 5.36 0.04 -7.52
CA PRO A 76 4.95 -0.75 -6.38
C PRO A 76 3.69 -0.19 -5.73
N TRP A 77 2.94 -1.05 -5.05
CA TRP A 77 1.71 -0.73 -4.32
C TRP A 77 0.71 0.04 -5.20
N LYS A 78 0.37 1.28 -4.86
CA LYS A 78 -0.56 2.15 -5.60
C LYS A 78 0.14 3.24 -6.42
N PHE A 79 1.47 3.26 -6.45
CA PHE A 79 2.22 4.28 -7.17
C PHE A 79 2.18 4.05 -8.68
N HIS A 80 1.83 5.11 -9.42
CA HIS A 80 1.74 5.09 -10.88
C HIS A 80 1.80 6.52 -11.44
N GLY A 81 1.77 6.67 -12.75
CA GLY A 81 1.57 7.96 -13.45
C GLY A 81 2.86 8.71 -13.81
N LEU A 82 4.05 8.21 -13.44
CA LEU A 82 5.31 8.71 -13.99
C LEU A 82 5.53 8.17 -15.42
N PRO A 83 6.33 8.85 -16.25
CA PRO A 83 6.55 8.44 -17.66
C PRO A 83 7.49 7.25 -17.81
N GLY A 84 7.43 6.29 -16.89
CA GLY A 84 8.24 5.09 -16.87
C GLY A 84 8.01 4.27 -15.62
N LEU A 85 8.70 3.12 -15.53
CA LEU A 85 8.58 2.20 -14.41
C LEU A 85 9.26 2.75 -13.16
N ILE A 86 8.51 2.79 -12.06
CA ILE A 86 9.01 3.24 -10.77
C ILE A 86 9.78 2.07 -10.12
N LEU A 87 11.07 2.25 -9.88
CA LEU A 87 11.96 1.24 -9.32
C LEU A 87 12.24 1.42 -7.83
N SER A 88 12.08 2.63 -7.30
CA SER A 88 12.21 2.87 -5.86
C SER A 88 11.22 3.93 -5.42
N VAL A 89 10.64 3.74 -4.23
CA VAL A 89 9.84 4.75 -3.53
C VAL A 89 10.22 4.72 -2.06
N ASN A 90 10.49 5.89 -1.50
CA ASN A 90 10.82 6.06 -0.09
C ASN A 90 9.92 7.12 0.52
N ASP A 91 9.39 6.84 1.71
CA ASP A 91 8.80 7.85 2.58
C ASP A 91 9.89 8.82 3.04
N THR A 92 9.64 10.12 2.91
CA THR A 92 10.56 11.19 3.31
C THR A 92 10.06 12.01 4.48
N GLY A 93 8.98 11.55 5.14
CA GLY A 93 8.41 12.20 6.31
C GLY A 93 9.36 12.24 7.51
N ASP A 94 9.05 13.12 8.49
CA ASP A 94 9.88 13.35 9.68
C ASP A 94 9.94 12.15 10.66
N ASP A 95 9.07 11.18 10.48
CA ASP A 95 8.99 9.94 11.27
C ASP A 95 10.02 8.86 10.85
N GLY A 96 11.01 9.26 10.06
CA GLY A 96 12.20 8.44 9.78
C GLY A 96 12.10 7.51 8.58
N GLY A 97 11.19 7.74 7.65
CA GLY A 97 11.19 7.07 6.37
C GLY A 97 11.12 5.53 6.48
N ILE A 98 10.19 5.02 7.26
CA ILE A 98 10.06 3.58 7.54
C ILE A 98 9.56 2.80 6.30
N ILE A 99 8.86 3.48 5.38
CA ILE A 99 8.27 2.84 4.20
C ILE A 99 9.23 2.99 3.01
N ARG A 100 9.72 1.86 2.53
CA ARG A 100 10.60 1.80 1.37
C ARG A 100 10.22 0.63 0.46
N PHE A 101 10.08 0.94 -0.82
CA PHE A 101 9.99 -0.05 -1.89
C PHE A 101 11.23 0.10 -2.78
N GLU A 102 11.88 -0.98 -3.09
CA GLU A 102 13.02 -0.98 -4.01
C GLU A 102 13.02 -2.25 -4.86
N ALA A 103 13.11 -2.08 -6.17
CA ALA A 103 13.21 -3.19 -7.11
C ALA A 103 14.56 -3.88 -6.94
N THR A 104 14.55 -5.19 -6.76
CA THR A 104 15.75 -6.04 -6.66
C THR A 104 16.06 -6.77 -7.95
N GLY A 105 15.15 -6.74 -8.92
CA GLY A 105 15.33 -7.31 -10.24
C GLY A 105 14.08 -7.19 -11.08
N ILE A 106 14.25 -7.26 -12.42
CA ILE A 106 13.17 -7.24 -13.39
C ILE A 106 13.30 -8.44 -14.31
N ARG A 107 12.21 -9.11 -14.55
CA ARG A 107 12.13 -10.22 -15.51
C ARG A 107 10.91 -10.07 -16.39
N ARG A 108 11.10 -10.13 -17.69
CA ARG A 108 9.97 -10.27 -18.63
C ARG A 108 9.44 -11.71 -18.58
N ALA A 109 8.15 -11.86 -18.39
CA ALA A 109 7.50 -13.16 -18.39
C ALA A 109 6.10 -13.04 -19.00
N GLU A 110 5.67 -14.08 -19.68
CA GLU A 110 4.29 -14.22 -20.19
C GLU A 110 3.56 -15.16 -19.24
N VAL A 111 3.00 -14.59 -18.18
CA VAL A 111 2.22 -15.33 -17.19
C VAL A 111 0.85 -14.68 -17.04
N PRO A 112 -0.22 -15.47 -16.88
CA PRO A 112 -1.54 -14.90 -16.59
C PRO A 112 -1.49 -14.20 -15.22
N VAL A 113 -1.93 -12.95 -15.19
CA VAL A 113 -2.12 -12.21 -13.92
C VAL A 113 -3.55 -12.43 -13.49
N THR A 114 -3.74 -13.25 -12.48
CA THR A 114 -5.07 -13.55 -11.92
C THR A 114 -5.10 -13.22 -10.44
N MET A 115 -6.27 -12.78 -9.96
CA MET A 115 -6.52 -12.67 -8.54
C MET A 115 -6.64 -14.08 -7.94
N ALA A 116 -6.06 -14.31 -6.76
CA ALA A 116 -6.20 -15.58 -6.07
C ALA A 116 -7.69 -15.89 -5.82
N ASP A 117 -8.09 -17.15 -6.07
CA ASP A 117 -9.45 -17.61 -5.81
C ASP A 117 -9.60 -17.90 -4.29
N LEU A 118 -9.89 -16.85 -3.54
CA LEU A 118 -10.07 -16.89 -2.08
C LEU A 118 -11.47 -16.39 -1.73
N ASN A 119 -11.94 -16.80 -0.56
CA ASN A 119 -13.19 -16.27 -0.02
C ASN A 119 -12.96 -14.87 0.54
N TYR A 120 -13.30 -13.84 -0.25
CA TYR A 120 -13.08 -12.44 0.12
C TYR A 120 -14.28 -11.83 0.83
N LEU A 121 -14.05 -11.19 1.98
CA LEU A 121 -14.99 -10.29 2.62
C LEU A 121 -14.92 -8.92 1.93
N LYS A 122 -15.95 -8.60 1.16
CA LYS A 122 -16.08 -7.31 0.48
C LYS A 122 -16.37 -6.21 1.49
N THR A 123 -15.62 -5.12 1.42
CA THR A 123 -15.74 -3.99 2.35
C THR A 123 -15.51 -2.65 1.63
N SER A 124 -15.61 -1.54 2.36
CA SER A 124 -15.15 -0.24 1.88
C SER A 124 -13.72 0.04 2.35
N ARG A 125 -12.97 0.89 1.61
CA ARG A 125 -11.63 1.34 2.02
C ARG A 125 -11.62 1.83 3.48
N LYS A 126 -12.58 2.68 3.87
CA LYS A 126 -12.68 3.22 5.23
C LYS A 126 -12.79 2.12 6.29
N LYS A 127 -13.62 1.12 6.05
CA LYS A 127 -13.78 -0.01 6.98
C LYS A 127 -12.54 -0.90 7.00
N PHE A 128 -11.93 -1.12 5.83
CA PHE A 128 -10.69 -1.88 5.71
C PHE A 128 -9.58 -1.25 6.57
N LEU A 129 -9.26 0.04 6.36
CA LEU A 129 -8.22 0.74 7.11
C LEU A 129 -8.51 0.80 8.62
N ALA A 130 -9.78 0.95 9.01
CA ALA A 130 -10.17 0.93 10.42
C ALA A 130 -9.97 -0.47 11.05
N THR A 131 -10.26 -1.54 10.30
CA THR A 131 -10.06 -2.92 10.75
C THR A 131 -8.58 -3.27 10.84
N GLU A 132 -7.81 -2.89 9.82
CA GLU A 132 -6.35 -3.04 9.79
C GLU A 132 -5.70 -2.35 10.99
N ARG A 133 -6.04 -1.07 11.24
CA ARG A 133 -5.52 -0.33 12.38
C ARG A 133 -5.83 -1.02 13.71
N LYS A 134 -7.06 -1.48 13.92
CA LYS A 134 -7.45 -2.20 15.13
C LYS A 134 -6.63 -3.47 15.33
N PHE A 135 -6.48 -4.26 14.26
CA PHE A 135 -5.73 -5.51 14.31
C PHE A 135 -4.24 -5.26 14.52
N MET A 136 -3.66 -4.29 13.83
CA MET A 136 -2.22 -4.00 13.94
C MET A 136 -1.84 -3.38 15.28
N THR A 137 -2.73 -2.55 15.86
CA THR A 137 -2.51 -1.92 17.18
C THR A 137 -2.74 -2.90 18.33
N ASP A 138 -3.80 -3.70 18.26
CA ASP A 138 -4.15 -4.69 19.30
C ASP A 138 -4.55 -6.02 18.68
N PRO A 139 -3.58 -6.83 18.20
CA PRO A 139 -3.87 -8.12 17.57
C PRO A 139 -4.58 -9.09 18.49
N ILE A 140 -4.25 -9.09 19.77
CA ILE A 140 -4.78 -10.02 20.77
C ILE A 140 -6.23 -9.67 21.10
N GLY A 141 -6.49 -8.42 21.45
CA GLY A 141 -7.85 -7.93 21.70
C GLY A 141 -8.75 -8.09 20.47
N TYR A 142 -8.22 -7.81 19.28
CA TYR A 142 -8.95 -8.03 18.04
C TYR A 142 -9.33 -9.51 17.83
N MET A 143 -8.39 -10.43 18.02
CA MET A 143 -8.66 -11.86 17.87
C MET A 143 -9.65 -12.39 18.92
N GLN A 144 -9.53 -11.94 20.16
CA GLN A 144 -10.46 -12.31 21.23
C GLN A 144 -11.88 -11.77 20.99
N ALA A 145 -12.00 -10.55 20.49
CA ALA A 145 -13.30 -9.94 20.16
C ALA A 145 -13.99 -10.60 18.96
N ASN A 146 -13.22 -11.19 18.04
CA ASN A 146 -13.73 -11.75 16.78
C ASN A 146 -13.64 -13.29 16.73
N SER A 147 -13.38 -13.94 17.86
CA SER A 147 -13.34 -15.40 17.97
C SER A 147 -13.64 -15.84 19.41
N ASN A 148 -13.97 -17.12 19.59
CA ASN A 148 -14.16 -17.70 20.92
C ASN A 148 -12.83 -18.15 21.58
N ILE A 149 -11.70 -17.62 21.11
CA ILE A 149 -10.37 -17.96 21.60
C ILE A 149 -10.00 -16.98 22.72
N ARG A 150 -9.61 -17.49 23.87
CA ARG A 150 -8.99 -16.72 24.95
C ARG A 150 -7.48 -16.86 24.84
N ILE A 151 -6.78 -15.72 24.66
CA ILE A 151 -5.33 -15.67 24.58
C ILE A 151 -4.81 -15.02 25.87
N THR A 152 -3.89 -15.70 26.56
CA THR A 152 -3.18 -15.13 27.70
C THR A 152 -1.71 -15.04 27.32
N VAL A 153 -1.16 -13.83 27.32
CA VAL A 153 0.27 -13.60 27.15
C VAL A 153 0.93 -13.49 28.52
N ARG A 154 2.09 -14.11 28.68
CA ARG A 154 2.84 -14.09 29.92
C ARG A 154 4.24 -13.54 29.69
N ASN A 155 4.79 -12.91 30.69
CA ASN A 155 6.21 -12.57 30.76
C ASN A 155 7.06 -13.82 30.98
N GLU A 156 8.38 -13.70 30.88
CA GLU A 156 9.31 -14.80 31.13
C GLU A 156 9.22 -15.36 32.57
N ASP A 157 8.83 -14.53 33.53
CA ASP A 157 8.59 -14.91 34.93
C ASP A 157 7.22 -15.59 35.14
N GLY A 158 6.43 -15.76 34.10
CA GLY A 158 5.10 -16.38 34.15
C GLY A 158 3.96 -15.46 34.54
N THR A 159 4.22 -14.16 34.84
CA THR A 159 3.17 -13.18 35.15
C THR A 159 2.36 -12.83 33.89
N PRO A 160 1.04 -12.65 34.00
CA PRO A 160 0.23 -12.20 32.84
C PRO A 160 0.65 -10.80 32.36
N ARG A 161 0.69 -10.59 31.04
CA ARG A 161 0.77 -9.26 30.42
C ARG A 161 -0.64 -8.80 30.10
N GLU A 162 -0.97 -7.59 30.48
CA GLU A 162 -2.32 -7.03 30.32
C GLU A 162 -2.28 -5.56 29.87
N GLY A 163 -3.40 -5.12 29.30
CA GLY A 163 -3.62 -3.72 28.95
C GLY A 163 -2.62 -3.14 27.94
N ALA A 164 -2.04 -1.99 28.26
CA ALA A 164 -1.18 -1.23 27.35
C ALA A 164 0.08 -1.99 26.89
N ASP A 165 0.56 -2.95 27.70
CA ASP A 165 1.75 -3.76 27.36
C ASP A 165 1.54 -4.69 26.15
N LEU A 166 0.29 -4.89 25.72
CA LEU A 166 -0.08 -5.70 24.56
C LEU A 166 -0.30 -4.86 23.30
N LEU A 167 -0.39 -3.55 23.45
CA LEU A 167 -0.57 -2.64 22.33
C LEU A 167 0.73 -2.47 21.54
N ARG A 168 0.60 -2.20 20.25
CA ARG A 168 1.71 -1.99 19.33
C ARG A 168 1.61 -0.63 18.66
N GLU A 169 2.75 -0.01 18.44
CA GLU A 169 2.82 1.10 17.50
C GLU A 169 2.55 0.59 16.08
N TYR A 170 1.70 1.29 15.36
CA TYR A 170 1.38 0.97 13.99
C TYR A 170 1.56 2.19 13.09
N ASN A 171 2.42 2.03 12.10
CA ASN A 171 2.70 3.03 11.08
C ASN A 171 2.09 2.59 9.74
N PRO A 172 0.85 3.02 9.42
CA PRO A 172 0.15 2.58 8.22
C PRO A 172 0.75 3.16 6.94
N LEU A 173 0.57 2.47 5.82
CA LEU A 173 0.87 2.98 4.48
C LEU A 173 0.00 4.20 4.12
N GLU A 174 -1.23 4.24 4.62
CA GLU A 174 -2.19 5.31 4.40
C GLU A 174 -2.59 5.94 5.73
N THR A 175 -2.37 7.24 5.88
CA THR A 175 -2.75 7.99 7.09
C THR A 175 -4.03 8.80 6.90
N GLU A 176 -4.50 8.94 5.63
CA GLU A 176 -5.71 9.66 5.20
C GLU A 176 -6.69 8.75 4.45
#